data_8c2e1905ca7a64eeb867b2e3b4748c39
#
_entry.id   8c2e1905ca7a64eeb867b2e3b4748c39
#
_cell.length_a   1.000
_cell.length_b   1.000
_cell.length_c   1.000
_cell.angle_alpha   90.00
_cell.angle_beta   90.00
_cell.angle_gamma   90.00
#
_symmetry.space_group_name_H-M   'P 1'
#
loop_
_entity.id
_entity.type
_entity.pdbx_description
1 polymer ?
#
loop_
_entity_poly.entity_id
_entity_poly.type
_entity_poly.pdbx_seq_one_letter_code
_entity_poly.pdbx_strand_id
1 'polypeptide(L)'
;MLVKFLHRTLLALVAVHAVLAASSSYESPSKNGGSMLTKQKEPLNVIISGTSDEYVLSEKGFVDFGQAIGYDPDSFVGKVQGNGKQSANLGDGRGNTEQAGLMRQHPGSVEAIVGGNHFRYWMQVGDKANTKAVFIAASVEKALKYHHDLVSNGYDQGRDMIVKNATSQPRSWNGKKFTTKQIKMDKSLLKGVSKNDLNHNIGTDGGVAILEVSVSNDTEADKGDGDGTSLTAPASSLMLLAMIFICLSFL
;
A
#
# COMPACT_ATOMS: atom_id res chain seq x y z
N MET A 1 -40.74 5.73 -70.27
CA MET A 1 -39.33 6.09 -69.99
C MET A 1 -39.17 6.16 -68.47
N LEU A 2 -38.61 5.11 -67.85
CA LEU A 2 -38.67 4.89 -66.42
C LEU A 2 -37.30 5.22 -65.87
N VAL A 3 -37.16 6.33 -65.11
CA VAL A 3 -35.89 6.70 -64.45
C VAL A 3 -35.86 6.07 -63.07
N LYS A 4 -34.98 5.06 -62.90
CA LYS A 4 -34.69 4.43 -61.60
C LYS A 4 -33.75 5.34 -60.84
N PHE A 5 -34.22 5.95 -59.76
CA PHE A 5 -33.37 6.58 -58.76
C PHE A 5 -32.73 5.54 -57.85
N LEU A 6 -31.42 5.37 -57.95
CA LEU A 6 -30.62 4.50 -57.10
C LEU A 6 -30.21 5.29 -55.87
N HIS A 7 -30.91 5.10 -54.73
CA HIS A 7 -30.44 5.62 -53.44
C HIS A 7 -29.27 4.75 -52.94
N ARG A 8 -28.08 5.29 -53.02
CA ARG A 8 -26.92 4.73 -52.33
C ARG A 8 -26.90 5.26 -50.89
N THR A 9 -27.41 4.45 -49.97
CA THR A 9 -27.22 4.67 -48.53
C THR A 9 -25.77 4.32 -48.18
N LEU A 10 -24.96 5.35 -47.94
CA LEU A 10 -23.59 5.22 -47.43
C LEU A 10 -23.68 4.95 -45.92
N LEU A 11 -23.56 3.70 -45.51
CA LEU A 11 -23.41 3.35 -44.09
C LEU A 11 -22.00 3.75 -43.66
N ALA A 12 -21.85 4.87 -42.98
CA ALA A 12 -20.62 5.27 -42.33
C ALA A 12 -20.48 4.41 -41.07
N LEU A 13 -19.65 3.37 -41.13
CA LEU A 13 -19.24 2.56 -39.98
C LEU A 13 -18.24 3.38 -39.14
N VAL A 14 -18.74 4.07 -38.13
CA VAL A 14 -17.87 4.74 -37.15
C VAL A 14 -17.27 3.62 -36.26
N ALA A 15 -16.06 3.18 -36.59
CA ALA A 15 -15.29 2.32 -35.72
C ALA A 15 -14.83 3.15 -34.51
N VAL A 16 -15.54 3.04 -33.40
CA VAL A 16 -15.08 3.56 -32.11
C VAL A 16 -13.88 2.68 -31.67
N HIS A 17 -12.68 3.14 -31.96
CA HIS A 17 -11.48 2.57 -31.38
C HIS A 17 -11.42 3.04 -29.93
N ALA A 18 -11.84 2.19 -28.99
CA ALA A 18 -11.49 2.35 -27.61
C ALA A 18 -9.96 2.17 -27.53
N VAL A 19 -9.24 3.27 -27.50
CA VAL A 19 -7.83 3.25 -27.12
C VAL A 19 -7.80 2.83 -25.66
N LEU A 20 -7.53 1.55 -25.41
CA LEU A 20 -7.10 1.13 -24.08
C LEU A 20 -5.78 1.86 -23.81
N ALA A 21 -5.85 2.96 -23.07
CA ALA A 21 -4.66 3.58 -22.53
C ALA A 21 -3.93 2.50 -21.72
N ALA A 22 -2.74 2.12 -22.15
CA ALA A 22 -1.89 1.23 -21.37
C ALA A 22 -1.72 1.86 -19.98
N SER A 23 -2.07 1.11 -18.91
CA SER A 23 -1.90 1.63 -17.57
C SER A 23 -0.43 1.93 -17.34
N SER A 24 -0.13 3.16 -16.95
CA SER A 24 1.24 3.53 -16.60
C SER A 24 1.55 3.01 -15.20
N SER A 25 2.80 2.61 -14.96
CA SER A 25 3.25 2.12 -13.65
C SER A 25 2.94 3.11 -12.52
N TYR A 26 3.21 4.36 -12.72
CA TYR A 26 2.86 5.53 -11.90
C TYR A 26 3.23 6.81 -12.67
N GLU A 27 2.71 7.95 -12.22
CA GLU A 27 3.21 9.28 -12.67
C GLU A 27 4.03 9.88 -11.52
N SER A 28 5.22 10.41 -11.84
CA SER A 28 6.05 11.08 -10.81
C SER A 28 5.32 12.28 -10.23
N PRO A 29 5.11 12.37 -8.90
CA PRO A 29 4.43 13.51 -8.29
C PRO A 29 5.03 14.86 -8.65
N SER A 30 6.36 14.96 -8.75
CA SER A 30 7.08 16.19 -9.06
C SER A 30 6.78 16.75 -10.45
N LYS A 31 6.37 15.93 -11.40
CA LYS A 31 6.05 16.36 -12.78
C LYS A 31 4.89 17.37 -12.82
N ASN A 32 3.95 17.26 -11.90
CA ASN A 32 2.76 18.11 -11.85
C ASN A 32 2.67 18.90 -10.53
N GLY A 33 3.81 19.25 -9.93
CA GLY A 33 3.88 20.12 -8.75
C GLY A 33 3.56 19.43 -7.41
N GLY A 34 3.59 18.09 -7.39
CA GLY A 34 3.55 17.31 -6.16
C GLY A 34 4.95 17.01 -5.60
N SER A 35 5.02 16.08 -4.66
CA SER A 35 6.25 15.71 -3.96
C SER A 35 6.26 14.23 -3.60
N MET A 36 7.46 13.65 -3.51
CA MET A 36 7.69 12.35 -2.91
C MET A 36 7.80 12.41 -1.38
N LEU A 37 7.47 13.55 -0.78
CA LEU A 37 7.36 13.71 0.67
C LEU A 37 5.92 14.03 1.04
N THR A 38 5.46 13.46 2.17
CA THR A 38 4.21 13.90 2.81
C THR A 38 4.34 15.33 3.33
N LYS A 39 3.22 15.96 3.70
CA LYS A 39 3.23 17.28 4.35
C LYS A 39 4.05 17.28 5.65
N GLN A 40 4.15 16.16 6.34
CA GLN A 40 4.94 15.95 7.53
C GLN A 40 6.40 15.54 7.23
N LYS A 41 6.81 15.60 5.97
CA LYS A 41 8.17 15.28 5.52
C LYS A 41 8.57 13.80 5.70
N GLU A 42 7.62 12.88 5.61
CA GLU A 42 7.91 11.45 5.50
C GLU A 42 8.07 11.07 4.02
N PRO A 43 9.05 10.23 3.65
CA PRO A 43 9.25 9.83 2.26
C PRO A 43 8.20 8.81 1.80
N LEU A 44 7.67 9.00 0.58
CA LEU A 44 6.88 7.98 -0.13
C LEU A 44 7.87 6.96 -0.71
N ASN A 45 8.14 5.88 0.01
CA ASN A 45 9.26 4.98 -0.25
C ASN A 45 8.88 3.61 -0.85
N VAL A 46 7.56 3.34 -1.00
CA VAL A 46 7.06 2.18 -1.76
C VAL A 46 5.94 2.64 -2.69
N ILE A 47 5.88 2.09 -3.90
CA ILE A 47 4.78 2.31 -4.86
C ILE A 47 4.28 0.96 -5.33
N ILE A 48 2.97 0.70 -5.17
CA ILE A 48 2.30 -0.36 -5.91
C ILE A 48 1.96 0.19 -7.29
N SER A 49 2.52 -0.43 -8.30
CA SER A 49 2.40 -0.03 -9.70
C SER A 49 0.96 0.00 -10.16
N GLY A 50 0.58 0.99 -10.95
CA GLY A 50 -0.70 1.05 -11.65
C GLY A 50 -0.86 -0.03 -12.73
N THR A 51 0.19 -0.84 -13.00
CA THR A 51 0.12 -2.05 -13.84
C THR A 51 -0.27 -3.31 -13.05
N SER A 52 -0.43 -3.19 -11.73
CA SER A 52 -0.93 -4.27 -10.88
C SER A 52 -2.37 -4.63 -11.19
N ASP A 53 -2.83 -5.77 -10.68
CA ASP A 53 -4.21 -6.22 -10.83
C ASP A 53 -5.20 -5.17 -10.31
N GLU A 54 -6.32 -4.96 -11.03
CA GLU A 54 -7.32 -3.95 -10.68
C GLU A 54 -7.92 -4.14 -9.28
N TYR A 55 -7.96 -5.38 -8.80
CA TYR A 55 -8.44 -5.65 -7.45
C TYR A 55 -7.58 -4.95 -6.41
N VAL A 56 -6.24 -5.11 -6.47
CA VAL A 56 -5.32 -4.48 -5.52
C VAL A 56 -5.25 -2.96 -5.69
N LEU A 57 -5.61 -2.45 -6.85
CA LEU A 57 -5.70 -1.01 -7.13
C LEU A 57 -7.03 -0.39 -6.69
N SER A 58 -7.92 -1.16 -6.04
CA SER A 58 -9.08 -0.67 -5.32
C SER A 58 -8.77 -0.50 -3.83
N GLU A 59 -9.50 0.37 -3.14
CA GLU A 59 -9.30 0.61 -1.69
C GLU A 59 -9.44 -0.70 -0.89
N LYS A 60 -10.51 -1.46 -1.14
CA LYS A 60 -10.74 -2.76 -0.47
C LYS A 60 -9.63 -3.76 -0.78
N GLY A 61 -9.28 -3.90 -2.05
CA GLY A 61 -8.26 -4.89 -2.47
C GLY A 61 -6.86 -4.54 -1.97
N PHE A 62 -6.53 -3.25 -1.84
CA PHE A 62 -5.29 -2.82 -1.21
C PHE A 62 -5.24 -3.14 0.28
N VAL A 63 -6.35 -2.96 1.00
CA VAL A 63 -6.46 -3.38 2.41
C VAL A 63 -6.30 -4.88 2.55
N ASP A 64 -6.98 -5.68 1.72
CA ASP A 64 -6.82 -7.15 1.71
C ASP A 64 -5.36 -7.56 1.39
N PHE A 65 -4.69 -6.87 0.47
CA PHE A 65 -3.26 -7.07 0.21
C PHE A 65 -2.40 -6.73 1.44
N GLY A 66 -2.67 -5.60 2.09
CA GLY A 66 -1.98 -5.22 3.32
C GLY A 66 -2.09 -6.29 4.40
N GLN A 67 -3.30 -6.85 4.60
CA GLN A 67 -3.55 -7.94 5.55
C GLN A 67 -2.84 -9.24 5.13
N ALA A 68 -2.82 -9.55 3.84
CA ALA A 68 -2.10 -10.71 3.33
C ALA A 68 -0.59 -10.66 3.63
N ILE A 69 0.01 -9.46 3.61
CA ILE A 69 1.44 -9.27 3.92
C ILE A 69 1.73 -8.97 5.40
N GLY A 70 0.73 -9.11 6.27
CA GLY A 70 0.88 -9.05 7.72
C GLY A 70 0.69 -7.67 8.35
N TYR A 71 -0.15 -6.81 7.77
CA TYR A 71 -0.51 -5.50 8.33
C TYR A 71 -2.02 -5.37 8.47
N ASP A 72 -2.48 -4.88 9.60
CA ASP A 72 -3.89 -4.62 9.86
C ASP A 72 -4.24 -3.13 9.71
N PRO A 73 -5.46 -2.81 9.23
CA PRO A 73 -5.95 -1.44 9.19
C PRO A 73 -6.02 -0.84 10.60
N ASP A 74 -5.48 0.37 10.78
CA ASP A 74 -5.60 1.08 12.04
C ASP A 74 -6.94 1.82 12.13
N SER A 75 -7.86 1.31 12.93
CA SER A 75 -9.17 1.91 13.17
C SER A 75 -9.13 3.16 14.05
N PHE A 76 -7.97 3.51 14.65
CA PHE A 76 -7.80 4.63 15.55
C PHE A 76 -7.20 5.87 14.89
N VAL A 77 -6.93 5.84 13.59
CA VAL A 77 -6.43 7.01 12.84
C VAL A 77 -7.34 8.21 13.05
N GLY A 78 -6.75 9.33 13.48
CA GLY A 78 -7.48 10.58 13.77
C GLY A 78 -8.36 10.55 15.01
N LYS A 79 -8.42 9.45 15.77
CA LYS A 79 -9.25 9.29 16.97
C LYS A 79 -8.45 9.39 18.28
N VAL A 80 -7.14 9.19 18.22
CA VAL A 80 -6.24 9.30 19.37
C VAL A 80 -5.14 10.32 19.12
N GLN A 81 -4.65 10.94 20.18
CA GLN A 81 -3.55 11.91 20.09
C GLN A 81 -2.28 11.20 19.53
N GLY A 82 -1.59 11.87 18.61
CA GLY A 82 -0.39 11.33 17.97
C GLY A 82 -0.65 10.42 16.77
N ASN A 83 -1.89 10.01 16.55
CA ASN A 83 -2.29 9.19 15.40
C ASN A 83 -3.15 9.99 14.40
N GLY A 84 -2.68 11.20 14.08
CA GLY A 84 -3.36 12.10 13.14
C GLY A 84 -3.26 11.64 11.70
N LYS A 85 -4.28 12.05 10.91
CA LYS A 85 -4.22 11.88 9.46
C LYS A 85 -3.14 12.78 8.87
N GLN A 86 -2.47 12.26 7.83
CA GLN A 86 -1.45 12.99 7.09
C GLN A 86 -1.91 13.27 5.66
N SER A 87 -1.27 14.23 5.01
CA SER A 87 -1.55 14.58 3.63
C SER A 87 -0.30 14.47 2.77
N ALA A 88 -0.50 14.13 1.48
CA ALA A 88 0.52 14.17 0.45
C ALA A 88 -0.05 14.78 -0.85
N ASN A 89 0.80 15.39 -1.65
CA ASN A 89 0.47 15.86 -2.99
C ASN A 89 1.12 14.94 -4.02
N LEU A 90 0.33 14.05 -4.61
CA LEU A 90 0.80 13.08 -5.60
C LEU A 90 0.94 13.67 -7.02
N GLY A 91 0.82 15.00 -7.20
CA GLY A 91 0.88 15.61 -8.53
C GLY A 91 -0.27 15.20 -9.45
N ASP A 92 -1.32 14.65 -8.91
CA ASP A 92 -2.46 14.13 -9.67
C ASP A 92 -3.58 15.18 -9.93
N GLY A 93 -3.36 16.40 -9.46
CA GLY A 93 -4.30 17.52 -9.65
C GLY A 93 -5.17 17.80 -8.43
N ARG A 94 -5.22 16.90 -7.45
CA ARG A 94 -6.03 17.08 -6.22
C ARG A 94 -5.33 17.92 -5.14
N GLY A 95 -4.05 18.26 -5.34
CA GLY A 95 -3.24 18.97 -4.34
C GLY A 95 -2.90 18.09 -3.13
N ASN A 96 -2.85 18.71 -1.94
CA ASN A 96 -2.65 17.95 -0.70
C ASN A 96 -3.91 17.14 -0.35
N THR A 97 -3.82 15.84 -0.53
CA THR A 97 -4.90 14.89 -0.27
C THR A 97 -4.60 14.12 1.02
N GLU A 98 -5.61 13.95 1.86
CA GLU A 98 -5.52 13.14 3.06
C GLU A 98 -5.24 11.67 2.70
N GLN A 99 -4.49 10.97 3.54
CA GLN A 99 -4.22 9.54 3.37
C GLN A 99 -5.51 8.72 3.26
N ALA A 100 -5.50 7.70 2.41
CA ALA A 100 -6.59 6.75 2.29
C ALA A 100 -6.67 5.82 3.51
N GLY A 101 -5.52 5.48 4.10
CA GLY A 101 -5.48 4.68 5.32
C GLY A 101 -4.11 4.60 5.97
N LEU A 102 -4.09 3.95 7.11
CA LEU A 102 -2.91 3.58 7.88
C LEU A 102 -2.99 2.09 8.20
N MET A 103 -1.91 1.37 7.96
CA MET A 103 -1.77 -0.05 8.24
C MET A 103 -0.61 -0.27 9.22
N ARG A 104 -0.78 -1.19 10.19
CA ARG A 104 0.21 -1.50 11.22
C ARG A 104 0.53 -2.99 11.26
N GLN A 105 1.79 -3.32 11.49
CA GLN A 105 2.23 -4.71 11.67
C GLN A 105 1.69 -5.32 12.97
N HIS A 106 1.44 -4.49 13.97
CA HIS A 106 0.87 -4.88 15.25
C HIS A 106 -0.33 -4.00 15.58
N PRO A 107 -1.35 -4.51 16.32
CA PRO A 107 -2.38 -3.65 16.89
C PRO A 107 -1.75 -2.46 17.62
N GLY A 108 -2.35 -1.27 17.53
CA GLY A 108 -1.78 -0.04 18.07
C GLY A 108 -1.37 -0.11 19.54
N SER A 109 -2.09 -0.90 20.37
CA SER A 109 -1.72 -1.15 21.77
C SER A 109 -0.42 -1.94 21.94
N VAL A 110 -0.15 -2.91 21.08
CA VAL A 110 1.09 -3.70 21.08
C VAL A 110 2.23 -2.86 20.51
N GLU A 111 2.00 -2.13 19.42
CA GLU A 111 3.00 -1.24 18.83
C GLU A 111 3.45 -0.15 19.80
N ALA A 112 2.55 0.38 20.62
CA ALA A 112 2.89 1.31 21.69
C ALA A 112 3.92 0.73 22.69
N ILE A 113 3.91 -0.59 22.92
CA ILE A 113 4.81 -1.25 23.86
C ILE A 113 6.14 -1.62 23.21
N VAL A 114 6.11 -2.17 21.99
CA VAL A 114 7.30 -2.78 21.36
C VAL A 114 7.87 -1.96 20.21
N GLY A 115 7.12 -0.99 19.70
CA GLY A 115 7.37 -0.35 18.40
C GLY A 115 6.90 -1.26 17.27
N GLY A 116 7.15 -0.87 16.04
CA GLY A 116 6.75 -1.68 14.89
C GLY A 116 6.80 -0.97 13.56
N ASN A 117 6.57 -1.73 12.51
CA ASN A 117 6.43 -1.17 11.18
C ASN A 117 4.98 -0.78 10.91
N HIS A 118 4.80 0.43 10.39
CA HIS A 118 3.52 0.87 9.89
C HIS A 118 3.70 1.63 8.58
N PHE A 119 2.61 1.82 7.86
CA PHE A 119 2.62 2.63 6.66
C PHE A 119 1.30 3.35 6.44
N ARG A 120 1.39 4.56 5.89
CA ARG A 120 0.28 5.33 5.34
C ARG A 120 0.28 5.21 3.83
N TYR A 121 -0.90 5.32 3.20
CA TYR A 121 -0.99 5.20 1.75
C TYR A 121 -1.97 6.17 1.12
N TRP A 122 -1.71 6.49 -0.13
CA TRP A 122 -2.49 7.37 -1.01
C TRP A 122 -2.62 6.74 -2.38
N MET A 123 -3.74 6.95 -3.05
CA MET A 123 -3.96 6.48 -4.41
C MET A 123 -3.89 7.65 -5.40
N GLN A 124 -3.20 7.47 -6.52
CA GLN A 124 -3.06 8.47 -7.57
C GLN A 124 -4.25 8.37 -8.54
N VAL A 125 -5.31 9.13 -8.27
CA VAL A 125 -6.61 9.03 -8.96
C VAL A 125 -7.18 10.39 -9.36
N GLY A 126 -6.34 11.40 -9.57
CA GLY A 126 -6.77 12.74 -9.98
C GLY A 126 -6.69 12.98 -11.48
N ASP A 127 -7.23 14.12 -11.94
CA ASP A 127 -7.37 14.45 -13.36
C ASP A 127 -6.03 14.60 -14.10
N LYS A 128 -4.95 14.98 -13.42
CA LYS A 128 -3.61 15.12 -14.01
C LYS A 128 -2.82 13.83 -14.02
N ALA A 129 -3.16 12.87 -13.16
CA ALA A 129 -2.56 11.54 -13.12
C ALA A 129 -3.55 10.56 -12.48
N ASN A 130 -4.12 9.67 -13.28
CA ASN A 130 -5.05 8.62 -12.84
C ASN A 130 -4.47 7.25 -13.16
N THR A 131 -3.36 6.91 -12.52
CA THR A 131 -2.69 5.60 -12.70
C THR A 131 -3.24 4.54 -11.77
N LYS A 132 -4.03 4.93 -10.76
CA LYS A 132 -4.46 4.12 -9.62
C LYS A 132 -3.29 3.58 -8.78
N ALA A 133 -2.03 3.91 -9.11
CA ALA A 133 -0.86 3.51 -8.31
C ALA A 133 -1.03 3.93 -6.86
N VAL A 134 -0.59 3.06 -5.93
CA VAL A 134 -0.67 3.34 -4.49
C VAL A 134 0.70 3.75 -3.98
N PHE A 135 0.80 4.97 -3.48
CA PHE A 135 2.00 5.54 -2.88
C PHE A 135 1.98 5.33 -1.37
N ILE A 136 3.06 4.83 -0.82
CA ILE A 136 3.16 4.38 0.56
C ILE A 136 4.32 5.09 1.25
N ALA A 137 4.06 5.66 2.43
CA ALA A 137 5.06 6.12 3.37
C ALA A 137 5.18 5.07 4.49
N ALA A 138 6.28 4.33 4.51
CA ALA A 138 6.54 3.28 5.47
C ALA A 138 7.68 3.66 6.41
N SER A 139 7.55 3.32 7.69
CA SER A 139 8.58 3.53 8.70
C SER A 139 8.49 2.53 9.85
N VAL A 140 9.62 2.31 10.53
CA VAL A 140 9.67 1.54 11.77
C VAL A 140 9.83 2.51 12.94
N GLU A 141 8.85 2.50 13.83
CA GLU A 141 8.83 3.29 15.07
C GLU A 141 9.41 2.50 16.25
N LYS A 142 10.01 3.23 17.19
CA LYS A 142 10.33 2.72 18.52
C LYS A 142 9.05 2.65 19.37
N ALA A 143 9.14 1.94 20.51
CA ALA A 143 8.06 1.94 21.50
C ALA A 143 7.67 3.37 21.95
N LEU A 144 6.40 3.56 22.35
CA LEU A 144 5.83 4.85 22.76
C LEU A 144 6.63 5.58 23.82
N LYS A 145 7.27 4.84 24.75
CA LYS A 145 8.16 5.43 25.77
C LYS A 145 9.31 6.28 25.19
N TYR A 146 9.60 6.13 23.90
CA TYR A 146 10.56 6.92 23.14
C TYR A 146 9.88 7.99 22.26
N HIS A 147 8.64 8.40 22.60
CA HIS A 147 7.89 9.49 21.94
C HIS A 147 7.61 9.26 20.45
N HIS A 148 7.40 8.03 20.02
CA HIS A 148 7.20 7.67 18.60
C HIS A 148 8.38 8.02 17.68
N ASP A 149 9.58 8.11 18.24
CA ASP A 149 10.79 8.25 17.42
C ASP A 149 10.97 7.05 16.49
N LEU A 150 11.56 7.28 15.34
CA LEU A 150 11.94 6.20 14.44
C LEU A 150 13.21 5.49 14.93
N VAL A 151 13.33 4.22 14.58
CA VAL A 151 14.62 3.51 14.70
C VAL A 151 15.64 4.11 13.69
N SER A 152 16.92 3.86 13.89
CA SER A 152 17.94 4.22 12.92
C SER A 152 17.57 3.64 11.55
N ASN A 153 17.63 4.45 10.48
CA ASN A 153 17.20 4.08 9.13
C ASN A 153 15.74 3.58 9.06
N GLY A 154 14.86 4.08 9.93
CA GLY A 154 13.48 3.59 10.08
C GLY A 154 12.68 3.64 8.78
N TYR A 155 12.94 4.61 7.90
CA TYR A 155 12.29 4.69 6.60
C TYR A 155 12.72 3.56 5.66
N ASP A 156 14.03 3.28 5.57
CA ASP A 156 14.53 2.20 4.72
C ASP A 156 14.13 0.84 5.26
N GLN A 157 14.19 0.64 6.59
CA GLN A 157 13.74 -0.59 7.24
C GLN A 157 12.25 -0.84 7.00
N GLY A 158 11.41 0.20 7.12
CA GLY A 158 9.96 0.09 6.87
C GLY A 158 9.65 -0.34 5.44
N ARG A 159 10.28 0.31 4.45
CA ARG A 159 10.22 -0.08 3.04
C ARG A 159 10.64 -1.53 2.85
N ASP A 160 11.82 -1.90 3.34
CA ASP A 160 12.42 -3.21 3.08
C ASP A 160 11.60 -4.35 3.73
N MET A 161 10.98 -4.10 4.87
CA MET A 161 10.07 -5.06 5.50
C MET A 161 8.81 -5.28 4.66
N ILE A 162 8.20 -4.22 4.09
CA ILE A 162 7.06 -4.36 3.16
C ILE A 162 7.49 -5.18 1.95
N VAL A 163 8.62 -4.83 1.32
CA VAL A 163 9.14 -5.54 0.15
C VAL A 163 9.34 -7.02 0.47
N LYS A 164 10.05 -7.32 1.57
CA LYS A 164 10.30 -8.71 2.00
C LYS A 164 9.01 -9.47 2.25
N ASN A 165 8.07 -8.90 2.98
CA ASN A 165 6.80 -9.56 3.30
C ASN A 165 5.96 -9.83 2.06
N ALA A 166 5.98 -8.90 1.08
CA ALA A 166 5.21 -9.02 -0.13
C ALA A 166 5.84 -9.99 -1.15
N THR A 167 7.19 -10.04 -1.25
CA THR A 167 7.88 -10.74 -2.36
C THR A 167 8.44 -12.10 -1.98
N SER A 168 8.54 -12.44 -0.69
CA SER A 168 9.18 -13.69 -0.23
C SER A 168 8.44 -14.95 -0.72
N GLN A 169 7.13 -14.89 -0.82
CA GLN A 169 6.25 -15.94 -1.34
C GLN A 169 4.87 -15.36 -1.65
N PRO A 170 4.01 -16.02 -2.44
CA PRO A 170 2.62 -15.64 -2.58
C PRO A 170 1.92 -15.60 -1.21
N ARG A 171 1.02 -14.64 -1.03
CA ARG A 171 0.28 -14.42 0.21
C ARG A 171 -1.21 -14.55 -0.04
N SER A 172 -1.92 -15.17 0.89
CA SER A 172 -3.36 -15.37 0.78
C SER A 172 -4.12 -14.61 1.86
N TRP A 173 -5.23 -14.00 1.46
CA TRP A 173 -6.17 -13.33 2.34
C TRP A 173 -7.53 -13.24 1.69
N ASN A 174 -8.60 -13.48 2.45
CA ASN A 174 -9.98 -13.31 2.02
C ASN A 174 -10.30 -14.00 0.66
N GLY A 175 -9.83 -15.26 0.49
CA GLY A 175 -10.02 -16.05 -0.73
C GLY A 175 -9.25 -15.53 -1.95
N LYS A 176 -8.30 -14.63 -1.76
CA LYS A 176 -7.41 -14.11 -2.80
C LYS A 176 -5.97 -14.50 -2.51
N LYS A 177 -5.23 -14.81 -3.59
CA LYS A 177 -3.79 -15.08 -3.58
C LYS A 177 -3.07 -13.96 -4.30
N PHE A 178 -2.19 -13.28 -3.60
CA PHE A 178 -1.38 -12.15 -4.09
C PHE A 178 0.03 -12.63 -4.39
N THR A 179 0.49 -12.40 -5.60
CA THR A 179 1.88 -12.66 -6.03
C THR A 179 2.53 -11.34 -6.39
N THR A 180 3.59 -10.98 -5.67
CA THR A 180 4.24 -9.67 -5.80
C THR A 180 5.64 -9.80 -6.38
N LYS A 181 5.99 -8.90 -7.29
CA LYS A 181 7.34 -8.72 -7.83
C LYS A 181 7.82 -7.31 -7.53
N GLN A 182 9.08 -7.18 -7.09
CA GLN A 182 9.74 -5.89 -7.11
C GLN A 182 10.28 -5.66 -8.53
N ILE A 183 9.66 -4.74 -9.28
CA ILE A 183 10.05 -4.46 -10.67
C ILE A 183 11.18 -3.46 -10.76
N LYS A 184 11.36 -2.60 -9.73
CA LYS A 184 12.42 -1.59 -9.71
C LYS A 184 12.71 -1.12 -8.28
N MET A 185 13.96 -0.70 -8.01
CA MET A 185 14.32 0.21 -6.92
C MET A 185 14.71 1.54 -7.56
N ASP A 186 13.84 2.56 -7.45
CA ASP A 186 14.06 3.85 -8.11
C ASP A 186 14.68 4.86 -7.16
N LYS A 187 15.95 5.21 -7.42
CA LYS A 187 16.69 6.21 -6.65
C LYS A 187 16.55 7.63 -7.20
N SER A 188 15.85 7.81 -8.31
CA SER A 188 15.67 9.13 -8.92
C SER A 188 14.54 9.92 -8.26
N LEU A 189 13.55 9.25 -7.68
CA LEU A 189 12.36 9.86 -7.11
C LEU A 189 12.64 10.69 -5.84
N LEU A 190 13.59 10.25 -5.02
CA LEU A 190 14.03 10.95 -3.81
C LEU A 190 15.40 11.62 -3.99
N LYS A 191 15.83 11.82 -5.25
CA LYS A 191 17.11 12.50 -5.54
C LYS A 191 17.15 13.90 -4.94
N GLY A 192 18.22 14.19 -4.18
CA GLY A 192 18.41 15.48 -3.51
C GLY A 192 17.71 15.63 -2.16
N VAL A 193 16.92 14.64 -1.75
CA VAL A 193 16.34 14.62 -0.39
C VAL A 193 17.43 14.24 0.61
N SER A 194 17.66 15.12 1.57
CA SER A 194 18.61 14.92 2.69
C SER A 194 17.85 14.63 4.00
N LYS A 195 18.57 14.21 5.03
CA LYS A 195 17.98 14.01 6.35
C LYS A 195 17.32 15.28 6.94
N ASN A 196 17.79 16.47 6.53
CA ASN A 196 17.24 17.75 7.01
C ASN A 196 15.88 18.07 6.36
N ASP A 197 15.58 17.42 5.24
CA ASP A 197 14.30 17.55 4.56
C ASP A 197 13.24 16.58 5.12
N LEU A 198 13.69 15.59 5.91
CA LEU A 198 12.86 14.53 6.46
C LEU A 198 12.49 14.78 7.91
N ASN A 199 11.33 14.25 8.31
CA ASN A 199 10.91 14.22 9.70
C ASN A 199 11.89 13.36 10.54
N HIS A 200 11.88 13.54 11.85
CA HIS A 200 12.74 12.85 12.81
C HIS A 200 14.25 13.01 12.58
N ASN A 201 14.69 13.86 11.64
CA ASN A 201 16.10 14.08 11.30
C ASN A 201 16.86 12.76 11.00
N ILE A 202 16.16 11.80 10.38
CA ILE A 202 16.68 10.51 9.95
C ILE A 202 16.75 10.51 8.42
N GLY A 203 17.90 10.07 7.86
CA GLY A 203 18.07 9.96 6.42
C GLY A 203 17.41 8.73 5.81
N THR A 204 17.47 8.66 4.49
CA THR A 204 17.10 7.50 3.67
C THR A 204 18.21 7.22 2.65
N ASP A 205 18.29 6.00 2.15
CA ASP A 205 19.19 5.62 1.05
C ASP A 205 18.72 6.15 -0.32
N GLY A 206 17.58 6.86 -0.34
CA GLY A 206 16.94 7.45 -1.53
C GLY A 206 16.20 6.44 -2.40
N GLY A 207 16.15 5.16 -2.01
CA GLY A 207 15.46 4.12 -2.76
C GLY A 207 13.95 4.14 -2.56
N VAL A 208 13.19 4.08 -3.67
CA VAL A 208 11.75 3.84 -3.69
C VAL A 208 11.49 2.50 -4.36
N ALA A 209 10.89 1.56 -3.64
CA ALA A 209 10.58 0.24 -4.17
C ALA A 209 9.30 0.31 -5.01
N ILE A 210 9.37 -0.14 -6.27
CA ILE A 210 8.22 -0.26 -7.16
C ILE A 210 7.83 -1.73 -7.21
N LEU A 211 6.61 -2.03 -6.78
CA LEU A 211 6.05 -3.38 -6.71
C LEU A 211 4.92 -3.55 -7.72
N GLU A 212 4.85 -4.72 -8.33
CA GLU A 212 3.73 -5.15 -9.15
C GLU A 212 3.08 -6.36 -8.51
N VAL A 213 1.77 -6.31 -8.35
CA VAL A 213 0.97 -7.34 -7.66
C VAL A 213 -0.02 -7.95 -8.64
N SER A 214 0.05 -9.27 -8.79
CA SER A 214 -0.95 -10.08 -9.49
C SER A 214 -1.86 -10.77 -8.48
N VAL A 215 -3.15 -10.87 -8.80
CA VAL A 215 -4.16 -11.48 -7.91
C VAL A 215 -4.82 -12.64 -8.62
N SER A 216 -4.99 -13.76 -7.91
CA SER A 216 -5.79 -14.90 -8.34
C SER A 216 -6.74 -15.33 -7.22
N ASN A 217 -7.69 -16.19 -7.52
CA ASN A 217 -8.46 -16.83 -6.46
C ASN A 217 -7.56 -17.83 -5.72
N ASP A 218 -7.72 -17.91 -4.40
CA ASP A 218 -7.02 -18.92 -3.61
C ASP A 218 -7.78 -20.23 -3.66
N THR A 219 -7.35 -21.13 -4.57
CA THR A 219 -7.97 -22.44 -4.76
C THR A 219 -7.66 -23.42 -3.63
N GLU A 220 -6.73 -23.08 -2.73
CA GLU A 220 -6.45 -23.93 -1.56
C GLU A 220 -7.49 -23.72 -0.44
N ALA A 221 -8.13 -22.55 -0.40
CA ALA A 221 -9.22 -22.28 0.55
C ALA A 221 -10.49 -23.10 0.25
N ASP A 222 -10.64 -23.62 -0.97
CA ASP A 222 -11.82 -24.38 -1.42
C ASP A 222 -11.68 -25.92 -1.27
N LYS A 223 -10.52 -26.40 -0.79
CA LYS A 223 -10.27 -27.84 -0.53
C LYS A 223 -10.53 -28.30 0.89
N GLY A 224 -11.21 -27.48 1.70
CA GLY A 224 -11.50 -27.74 3.10
C GLY A 224 -12.88 -28.29 3.38
N ASP A 225 -13.42 -29.23 2.55
CA ASP A 225 -14.60 -30.01 2.95
C ASP A 225 -14.43 -31.46 2.52
N GLY A 226 -13.91 -32.27 3.41
CA GLY A 226 -13.86 -33.75 3.22
C GLY A 226 -12.68 -34.41 3.93
N ASP A 227 -12.81 -34.60 5.16
CA ASP A 227 -12.38 -35.66 6.05
C ASP A 227 -11.54 -35.17 7.26
N GLY A 228 -11.94 -35.69 8.40
CA GLY A 228 -11.65 -35.22 9.73
C GLY A 228 -10.17 -35.20 10.16
N THR A 229 -9.98 -34.45 11.25
CA THR A 229 -8.83 -34.43 12.13
C THR A 229 -7.61 -33.64 11.63
N SER A 230 -7.56 -32.34 11.91
CA SER A 230 -6.44 -31.72 12.64
C SER A 230 -6.74 -30.25 12.94
N LEU A 231 -7.12 -29.97 14.19
CA LEU A 231 -7.09 -28.64 14.79
C LEU A 231 -5.62 -28.20 14.96
N THR A 232 -5.06 -27.52 13.97
CA THR A 232 -3.87 -26.70 14.17
C THR A 232 -4.30 -25.26 14.14
N ALA A 233 -4.64 -24.70 15.32
CA ALA A 233 -4.76 -23.28 15.52
C ALA A 233 -3.41 -22.60 15.19
N PRO A 234 -3.40 -21.42 14.51
CA PRO A 234 -2.16 -20.72 14.25
C PRO A 234 -1.53 -20.34 15.60
N ALA A 235 -0.22 -20.59 15.72
CA ALA A 235 0.56 -20.44 16.95
C ALA A 235 0.56 -19.01 17.56
N SER A 236 -0.05 -18.03 16.92
CA SER A 236 -0.18 -16.65 17.40
C SER A 236 -1.23 -16.45 18.50
N SER A 237 -2.22 -17.34 18.64
CA SER A 237 -3.25 -17.19 19.67
C SER A 237 -2.83 -17.73 21.05
N LEU A 238 -1.82 -18.59 21.14
CA LEU A 238 -1.40 -19.16 22.42
C LEU A 238 -0.41 -18.27 23.19
N MET A 239 0.31 -17.35 22.52
CA MET A 239 1.24 -16.44 23.21
C MET A 239 0.54 -15.31 23.98
N LEU A 240 -0.66 -14.92 23.59
CA LEU A 240 -1.38 -13.82 24.25
C LEU A 240 -1.97 -14.26 25.62
N LEU A 241 -2.32 -15.52 25.79
CA LEU A 241 -2.84 -16.03 27.07
C LEU A 241 -1.75 -16.21 28.13
N ALA A 242 -0.52 -16.51 27.72
CA ALA A 242 0.60 -16.72 28.67
C ALA A 242 1.09 -15.40 29.30
N MET A 243 0.99 -14.27 28.60
CA MET A 243 1.42 -12.97 29.16
C MET A 243 0.44 -12.35 30.16
N ILE A 244 -0.84 -12.68 30.09
CA ILE A 244 -1.84 -12.19 31.05
C ILE A 244 -1.67 -12.84 32.42
N PHE A 245 -1.17 -14.08 32.50
CA PHE A 245 -0.97 -14.77 33.77
C PHE A 245 0.27 -14.29 34.54
N ILE A 246 1.27 -13.73 33.85
CA ILE A 246 2.51 -13.26 34.50
C ILE A 246 2.32 -11.89 35.18
N CYS A 247 1.43 -11.03 34.65
CA CYS A 247 1.14 -9.73 35.27
C CYS A 247 0.27 -9.79 36.51
N LEU A 248 -0.47 -10.88 36.76
CA LEU A 248 -1.34 -11.05 37.94
C LEU A 248 -0.61 -11.68 39.14
N SER A 249 0.66 -12.08 38.99
CA SER A 249 1.46 -12.72 40.08
C SER A 249 2.37 -11.73 40.82
N PHE A 250 2.33 -10.42 40.48
CA PHE A 250 3.14 -9.37 41.11
C PHE A 250 2.31 -8.16 41.60
N LEU A 251 1.04 -8.38 41.99
CA LEU A 251 0.23 -7.39 42.72
C LEU A 251 -0.14 -7.94 44.11
#